data_7fc94ed3b5ac6c3049657124d25dd175
#
_entry.id   7fc94ed3b5ac6c3049657124d25dd175
#
_cell.length_a   1.000
_cell.length_b   1.000
_cell.length_c   1.000
_cell.angle_alpha   90.00
_cell.angle_beta   90.00
_cell.angle_gamma   90.00
#
_symmetry.space_group_name_H-M   'P 1'
#
loop_
_entity.id
_entity.type
_entity.pdbx_description
1 polymer ?
#
loop_
_entity_poly.entity_id
_entity_poly.type
_entity_poly.pdbx_seq_one_letter_code
_entity_poly.pdbx_strand_id
1 'polypeptide(L)'
;MKGVLDGVRVLELCNFIAGPYAAMLLADMGAEVIKVENPKGGDPFRSWDLGGDTPTFWSYNRAKKSITLNLQVPEGKNIFYQLCRKADVVVENYRPGVTKKLGIDYESLRPLNERLIYCSITGMGPDGPYAHRPAYDTVGQGLGGMLSLLLDRDNPRPVGPNYSDSLGGLFGAIGVLGALHARERTGRGQCVATSMVAATLGFLIAPATECLATGEAPGPISRPRASQTYAFTGSDGLPFAVHLSSPPKFWEGLCKAAGHPELIDDPRFKTRNDRRKNYEGLQKILATIMRDKPRSYWLERLEAEDVPFTPIYNMAELFEDPHIQHMGMEIKIDREKRPAIRTVRFPIDYSDTPSAHPAPPPELGEHNAEILQAVGYDEQQLAGLKEKGVV
;
A
#
# COMPACT_ATOMS: atom_id res chain seq x y z
N MET A 1 -18.75 -18.36 -0.42
CA MET A 1 -19.22 -17.43 0.64
C MET A 1 -18.97 -16.02 0.13
N LYS A 2 -19.79 -15.08 0.52
CA LYS A 2 -19.75 -13.70 0.04
C LYS A 2 -18.85 -12.89 0.96
N GLY A 3 -18.00 -12.02 0.39
CA GLY A 3 -17.11 -11.17 1.17
C GLY A 3 -17.84 -10.04 1.92
N VAL A 4 -17.10 -9.31 2.78
CA VAL A 4 -17.65 -8.21 3.60
C VAL A 4 -18.32 -7.11 2.77
N LEU A 5 -17.84 -6.88 1.54
CA LEU A 5 -18.37 -5.87 0.60
C LEU A 5 -19.17 -6.49 -0.54
N ASP A 6 -19.71 -7.71 -0.37
CA ASP A 6 -20.59 -8.29 -1.37
C ASP A 6 -21.77 -7.37 -1.67
N GLY A 7 -22.06 -7.17 -2.96
CA GLY A 7 -23.09 -6.24 -3.44
C GLY A 7 -22.63 -4.79 -3.59
N VAL A 8 -21.44 -4.44 -3.14
CA VAL A 8 -20.85 -3.10 -3.39
C VAL A 8 -20.19 -3.07 -4.77
N ARG A 9 -20.56 -2.08 -5.59
CA ARG A 9 -19.97 -1.85 -6.92
C ARG A 9 -19.09 -0.62 -6.94
N VAL A 10 -17.85 -0.79 -7.39
CA VAL A 10 -16.82 0.25 -7.47
C VAL A 10 -16.46 0.50 -8.93
N LEU A 11 -16.50 1.76 -9.36
CA LEU A 11 -15.91 2.20 -10.63
C LEU A 11 -14.54 2.81 -10.34
N GLU A 12 -13.52 2.26 -10.94
CA GLU A 12 -12.13 2.70 -10.77
C GLU A 12 -11.64 3.45 -11.99
N LEU A 13 -11.32 4.73 -11.81
CA LEU A 13 -10.73 5.63 -12.83
C LEU A 13 -9.25 5.91 -12.52
N CYS A 14 -8.50 4.90 -12.17
CA CYS A 14 -7.16 5.05 -11.62
C CYS A 14 -6.08 4.44 -12.52
N ASN A 15 -4.86 4.99 -12.36
CA ASN A 15 -3.65 4.48 -12.98
C ASN A 15 -2.55 4.30 -11.93
N PHE A 16 -1.52 3.50 -12.26
CA PHE A 16 -0.34 3.24 -11.43
C PHE A 16 -0.66 2.49 -10.14
N ILE A 17 -0.45 3.13 -8.95
CA ILE A 17 -0.44 2.43 -7.66
C ILE A 17 -1.55 2.89 -6.72
N ALA A 18 -1.56 4.14 -6.29
CA ALA A 18 -2.38 4.59 -5.14
C ALA A 18 -3.88 4.26 -5.30
N GLY A 19 -4.49 4.66 -6.40
CA GLY A 19 -5.89 4.35 -6.69
C GLY A 19 -6.14 2.87 -6.98
N PRO A 20 -5.37 2.23 -7.88
CA PRO A 20 -5.49 0.79 -8.12
C PRO A 20 -5.34 -0.06 -6.87
N TYR A 21 -4.46 0.31 -5.94
CA TYR A 21 -4.31 -0.41 -4.67
C TYR A 21 -5.55 -0.24 -3.77
N ALA A 22 -6.10 0.98 -3.64
CA ALA A 22 -7.35 1.19 -2.92
C ALA A 22 -8.49 0.32 -3.46
N ALA A 23 -8.67 0.31 -4.78
CA ALA A 23 -9.71 -0.46 -5.46
C ALA A 23 -9.48 -1.98 -5.32
N MET A 24 -8.22 -2.45 -5.37
CA MET A 24 -7.89 -3.86 -5.16
C MET A 24 -8.21 -4.30 -3.73
N LEU A 25 -7.93 -3.49 -2.72
CA LEU A 25 -8.30 -3.79 -1.33
C LEU A 25 -9.83 -3.96 -1.19
N LEU A 26 -10.62 -3.12 -1.86
CA LEU A 26 -12.08 -3.26 -1.89
C LEU A 26 -12.51 -4.54 -2.62
N ALA A 27 -11.83 -4.91 -3.72
CA ALA A 27 -12.08 -6.16 -4.44
C ALA A 27 -11.76 -7.40 -3.58
N ASP A 28 -10.63 -7.40 -2.87
CA ASP A 28 -10.24 -8.47 -1.94
C ASP A 28 -11.27 -8.64 -0.80
N MET A 29 -11.97 -7.57 -0.42
CA MET A 29 -13.08 -7.60 0.53
C MET A 29 -14.43 -8.02 -0.10
N GLY A 30 -14.48 -8.29 -1.40
CA GLY A 30 -15.66 -8.82 -2.11
C GLY A 30 -16.47 -7.80 -2.90
N ALA A 31 -16.02 -6.55 -3.05
CA ALA A 31 -16.67 -5.58 -3.93
C ALA A 31 -16.48 -5.96 -5.42
N GLU A 32 -17.48 -5.73 -6.26
CA GLU A 32 -17.34 -5.77 -7.71
C GLU A 32 -16.60 -4.51 -8.17
N VAL A 33 -15.35 -4.63 -8.59
CA VAL A 33 -14.54 -3.51 -9.08
C VAL A 33 -14.47 -3.54 -10.60
N ILE A 34 -14.94 -2.44 -11.24
CA ILE A 34 -14.87 -2.22 -12.68
C ILE A 34 -13.84 -1.12 -12.93
N LYS A 35 -12.68 -1.51 -13.48
CA LYS A 35 -11.64 -0.58 -13.92
C LYS A 35 -12.02 0.02 -15.26
N VAL A 36 -12.21 1.32 -15.31
CA VAL A 36 -12.53 2.10 -16.52
C VAL A 36 -11.24 2.64 -17.11
N GLU A 37 -10.89 2.19 -18.29
CA GLU A 37 -9.59 2.44 -18.93
C GLU A 37 -9.74 3.16 -20.27
N ASN A 38 -8.69 3.86 -20.67
CA ASN A 38 -8.62 4.45 -22.00
C ASN A 38 -8.48 3.32 -23.05
N PRO A 39 -9.28 3.29 -24.14
CA PRO A 39 -9.13 2.30 -25.21
C PRO A 39 -7.73 2.26 -25.83
N LYS A 40 -6.99 3.37 -25.76
CA LYS A 40 -5.62 3.48 -26.26
C LYS A 40 -4.60 3.17 -25.15
N GLY A 41 -4.42 1.90 -24.86
CA GLY A 41 -3.35 1.39 -24.00
C GLY A 41 -3.70 1.17 -22.52
N GLY A 42 -4.84 1.68 -22.02
CA GLY A 42 -5.28 1.45 -20.64
C GLY A 42 -4.38 2.08 -19.57
N ASP A 43 -4.23 1.38 -18.46
CA ASP A 43 -3.31 1.76 -17.37
C ASP A 43 -1.86 1.66 -17.86
N PRO A 44 -1.01 2.68 -17.66
CA PRO A 44 0.40 2.62 -18.08
C PRO A 44 1.17 1.40 -17.56
N PHE A 45 0.78 0.82 -16.44
CA PHE A 45 1.41 -0.40 -15.93
C PHE A 45 1.18 -1.64 -16.78
N ARG A 46 0.24 -1.61 -17.74
CA ARG A 46 0.09 -2.69 -18.71
C ARG A 46 1.27 -2.85 -19.66
N SER A 47 2.02 -1.74 -19.87
CA SER A 47 3.18 -1.70 -20.76
C SER A 47 4.47 -1.19 -20.09
N TRP A 48 4.50 -1.17 -18.76
CA TRP A 48 5.65 -0.65 -18.00
C TRP A 48 6.92 -1.45 -18.24
N ASP A 49 6.81 -2.78 -18.31
CA ASP A 49 7.90 -3.67 -18.64
C ASP A 49 7.74 -4.21 -20.06
N LEU A 50 8.85 -4.55 -20.71
CA LEU A 50 8.86 -5.11 -22.05
C LEU A 50 8.07 -6.44 -22.08
N GLY A 51 6.90 -6.46 -22.74
CA GLY A 51 6.12 -7.68 -22.94
C GLY A 51 4.63 -7.63 -22.58
N GLY A 52 4.13 -6.56 -21.95
CA GLY A 52 2.68 -6.32 -21.79
C GLY A 52 1.95 -7.17 -20.73
N ASP A 53 2.62 -8.15 -20.12
CA ASP A 53 2.07 -8.98 -19.02
C ASP A 53 2.95 -8.81 -17.77
N THR A 54 2.79 -7.68 -17.07
CA THR A 54 3.77 -7.22 -16.10
C THR A 54 3.38 -7.53 -14.65
N PRO A 55 4.33 -8.03 -13.82
CA PRO A 55 4.10 -8.21 -12.38
C PRO A 55 3.61 -6.94 -11.69
N THR A 56 4.04 -5.77 -12.15
CA THR A 56 3.62 -4.47 -11.62
C THR A 56 2.12 -4.24 -11.80
N PHE A 57 1.55 -4.58 -12.97
CA PHE A 57 0.11 -4.49 -13.18
C PHE A 57 -0.65 -5.52 -12.34
N TRP A 58 -0.16 -6.77 -12.27
CA TRP A 58 -0.83 -7.82 -11.49
C TRP A 58 -0.92 -7.49 -10.00
N SER A 59 0.11 -6.85 -9.46
CA SER A 59 0.21 -6.51 -8.03
C SER A 59 -0.95 -5.66 -7.53
N TYR A 60 -1.60 -4.89 -8.41
CA TYR A 60 -2.63 -3.92 -8.01
C TYR A 60 -3.99 -4.12 -8.71
N ASN A 61 -4.12 -5.15 -9.59
CA ASN A 61 -5.31 -5.24 -10.43
C ASN A 61 -6.01 -6.60 -10.43
N ARG A 62 -5.63 -7.53 -9.53
CA ARG A 62 -6.35 -8.79 -9.35
C ARG A 62 -7.82 -8.57 -8.98
N ALA A 63 -8.66 -9.54 -9.32
CA ALA A 63 -10.09 -9.57 -8.98
C ALA A 63 -10.91 -8.37 -9.49
N LYS A 64 -10.42 -7.65 -10.51
CA LYS A 64 -11.14 -6.56 -11.17
C LYS A 64 -11.71 -6.99 -12.51
N LYS A 65 -12.74 -6.30 -12.96
CA LYS A 65 -13.20 -6.29 -14.37
C LYS A 65 -12.59 -5.10 -15.09
N SER A 66 -12.39 -5.17 -16.41
CA SER A 66 -11.93 -4.04 -17.23
C SER A 66 -12.97 -3.69 -18.29
N ILE A 67 -13.30 -2.41 -18.36
CA ILE A 67 -14.03 -1.79 -19.49
C ILE A 67 -13.17 -0.67 -20.07
N THR A 68 -13.11 -0.59 -21.39
CA THR A 68 -12.50 0.56 -22.06
C THR A 68 -13.54 1.61 -22.36
N LEU A 69 -13.28 2.89 -22.03
CA LEU A 69 -14.16 4.02 -22.34
C LEU A 69 -13.32 5.26 -22.68
N ASN A 70 -13.58 5.82 -23.87
CA ASN A 70 -13.06 7.14 -24.22
C ASN A 70 -13.92 8.23 -23.56
N LEU A 71 -13.52 8.70 -22.38
CA LEU A 71 -14.22 9.72 -21.62
C LEU A 71 -14.08 11.13 -22.20
N GLN A 72 -13.36 11.32 -23.32
CA GLN A 72 -13.26 12.61 -24.00
C GLN A 72 -14.42 12.84 -24.99
N VAL A 73 -15.13 11.78 -25.37
CA VAL A 73 -16.27 11.86 -26.29
C VAL A 73 -17.60 11.71 -25.55
N PRO A 74 -18.70 12.32 -26.06
CA PRO A 74 -20.00 12.29 -25.40
C PRO A 74 -20.54 10.86 -25.15
N GLU A 75 -20.37 9.97 -26.13
CA GLU A 75 -20.84 8.58 -26.03
C GLU A 75 -20.18 7.83 -24.86
N GLY A 76 -18.85 7.95 -24.72
CA GLY A 76 -18.11 7.33 -23.62
C GLY A 76 -18.52 7.88 -22.26
N LYS A 77 -18.76 9.20 -22.15
CA LYS A 77 -19.29 9.83 -20.94
C LYS A 77 -20.69 9.33 -20.59
N ASN A 78 -21.56 9.23 -21.59
CA ASN A 78 -22.93 8.74 -21.36
C ASN A 78 -22.95 7.32 -20.82
N ILE A 79 -22.09 6.46 -21.34
CA ILE A 79 -21.92 5.10 -20.80
C ILE A 79 -21.45 5.17 -19.33
N PHE A 80 -20.43 5.97 -19.05
CA PHE A 80 -19.93 6.13 -17.69
C PHE A 80 -21.02 6.65 -16.73
N TYR A 81 -21.84 7.60 -17.15
CA TYR A 81 -22.95 8.11 -16.34
C TYR A 81 -24.01 7.03 -16.05
N GLN A 82 -24.26 6.13 -17.01
CA GLN A 82 -25.16 5.00 -16.78
C GLN A 82 -24.58 4.01 -15.76
N LEU A 83 -23.26 3.76 -15.80
CA LEU A 83 -22.59 2.95 -14.81
C LEU A 83 -22.64 3.60 -13.42
N CYS A 84 -22.40 4.93 -13.31
CA CYS A 84 -22.46 5.68 -12.06
C CYS A 84 -23.83 5.63 -11.37
N ARG A 85 -24.93 5.57 -12.12
CA ARG A 85 -26.29 5.41 -11.54
C ARG A 85 -26.45 4.11 -10.76
N LYS A 86 -25.66 3.09 -11.08
CA LYS A 86 -25.71 1.75 -10.47
C LYS A 86 -24.50 1.47 -9.56
N ALA A 87 -23.58 2.40 -9.46
CA ALA A 87 -22.39 2.25 -8.66
C ALA A 87 -22.58 2.76 -7.23
N ASP A 88 -21.87 2.16 -6.29
CA ASP A 88 -21.77 2.61 -4.90
C ASP A 88 -20.62 3.58 -4.69
N VAL A 89 -19.51 3.33 -5.39
CA VAL A 89 -18.24 4.04 -5.21
C VAL A 89 -17.63 4.37 -6.57
N VAL A 90 -17.08 5.58 -6.70
CA VAL A 90 -16.09 5.93 -7.73
C VAL A 90 -14.77 6.18 -7.03
N VAL A 91 -13.68 5.59 -7.51
CA VAL A 91 -12.30 5.87 -7.06
C VAL A 91 -11.53 6.47 -8.23
N GLU A 92 -10.86 7.59 -8.00
CA GLU A 92 -10.00 8.21 -9.02
C GLU A 92 -8.70 8.74 -8.41
N ASN A 93 -7.64 8.82 -9.23
CA ASN A 93 -6.37 9.41 -8.82
C ASN A 93 -5.77 10.35 -9.89
N TYR A 94 -6.62 11.09 -10.57
CA TYR A 94 -6.20 12.11 -11.53
C TYR A 94 -5.63 13.35 -10.83
N ARG A 95 -4.92 14.16 -11.60
CA ARG A 95 -4.52 15.49 -11.12
C ARG A 95 -5.74 16.38 -10.93
N PRO A 96 -5.72 17.28 -9.93
CA PRO A 96 -6.82 18.23 -9.71
C PRO A 96 -7.25 18.95 -11.00
N GLY A 97 -8.55 19.03 -11.20
CA GLY A 97 -9.18 19.65 -12.35
C GLY A 97 -9.37 18.77 -13.59
N VAL A 98 -8.73 17.60 -13.68
CA VAL A 98 -8.92 16.68 -14.82
C VAL A 98 -10.34 16.11 -14.82
N THR A 99 -10.82 15.61 -13.70
CA THR A 99 -12.17 15.05 -13.57
C THR A 99 -13.25 16.08 -13.86
N LYS A 100 -13.04 17.32 -13.43
CA LYS A 100 -13.94 18.45 -13.74
C LYS A 100 -14.01 18.76 -15.24
N LYS A 101 -12.85 18.78 -15.93
CA LYS A 101 -12.83 18.96 -17.40
C LYS A 101 -13.53 17.83 -18.14
N LEU A 102 -13.47 16.61 -17.61
CA LEU A 102 -14.15 15.46 -18.17
C LEU A 102 -15.64 15.42 -17.78
N GLY A 103 -16.10 16.20 -16.80
CA GLY A 103 -17.46 16.16 -16.29
C GLY A 103 -17.75 14.90 -15.45
N ILE A 104 -16.75 14.34 -14.81
CA ILE A 104 -16.82 13.11 -13.99
C ILE A 104 -16.35 13.34 -12.55
N ASP A 105 -16.29 14.58 -12.11
CA ASP A 105 -16.05 14.98 -10.73
C ASP A 105 -17.29 14.77 -9.86
N TYR A 106 -17.11 14.80 -8.54
CA TYR A 106 -18.20 14.55 -7.59
C TYR A 106 -19.44 15.41 -7.82
N GLU A 107 -19.27 16.70 -8.07
CA GLU A 107 -20.41 17.62 -8.29
C GLU A 107 -21.18 17.30 -9.57
N SER A 108 -20.50 16.79 -10.60
CA SER A 108 -21.13 16.33 -11.84
C SER A 108 -21.88 15.00 -11.68
N LEU A 109 -21.37 14.10 -10.82
CA LEU A 109 -21.94 12.76 -10.65
C LEU A 109 -23.01 12.67 -9.57
N ARG A 110 -22.92 13.49 -8.52
CA ARG A 110 -23.88 13.51 -7.41
C ARG A 110 -25.35 13.64 -7.84
N PRO A 111 -25.72 14.49 -8.81
CA PRO A 111 -27.10 14.55 -9.29
C PRO A 111 -27.61 13.28 -9.97
N LEU A 112 -26.70 12.42 -10.45
CA LEU A 112 -27.04 11.14 -11.07
C LEU A 112 -27.29 10.04 -10.04
N ASN A 113 -26.64 10.12 -8.87
CA ASN A 113 -26.73 9.18 -7.78
C ASN A 113 -26.36 9.82 -6.44
N GLU A 114 -27.36 10.24 -5.66
CA GLU A 114 -27.15 10.88 -4.35
C GLU A 114 -26.51 9.94 -3.31
N ARG A 115 -26.50 8.65 -3.56
CA ARG A 115 -25.86 7.65 -2.69
C ARG A 115 -24.41 7.37 -3.06
N LEU A 116 -23.90 7.97 -4.16
CA LEU A 116 -22.56 7.74 -4.67
C LEU A 116 -21.49 8.25 -3.69
N ILE A 117 -20.56 7.39 -3.36
CA ILE A 117 -19.31 7.74 -2.65
C ILE A 117 -18.24 8.01 -3.71
N TYR A 118 -17.60 9.16 -3.62
CA TYR A 118 -16.55 9.56 -4.56
C TYR A 118 -15.21 9.68 -3.83
N CYS A 119 -14.27 8.78 -4.10
CA CYS A 119 -12.96 8.77 -3.48
C CYS A 119 -11.91 9.35 -4.43
N SER A 120 -11.33 10.48 -4.06
CA SER A 120 -10.25 11.14 -4.79
C SER A 120 -8.92 10.98 -4.03
N ILE A 121 -7.91 10.41 -4.71
CA ILE A 121 -6.57 10.19 -4.16
C ILE A 121 -5.57 11.00 -4.99
N THR A 122 -5.17 12.16 -4.51
CA THR A 122 -4.25 13.05 -5.22
C THR A 122 -2.80 12.96 -4.69
N GLY A 123 -1.86 13.53 -5.41
CA GLY A 123 -0.48 13.61 -4.92
C GLY A 123 -0.32 14.55 -3.73
N MET A 124 -0.78 15.81 -3.90
CA MET A 124 -0.50 16.91 -2.97
C MET A 124 -1.73 17.40 -2.19
N GLY A 125 -2.92 16.97 -2.55
CA GLY A 125 -4.20 17.51 -2.08
C GLY A 125 -5.02 18.07 -3.23
N PRO A 126 -6.35 18.28 -3.03
CA PRO A 126 -7.25 18.78 -4.05
C PRO A 126 -7.00 20.26 -4.39
N ASP A 127 -6.41 21.01 -3.48
CA ASP A 127 -6.15 22.43 -3.56
C ASP A 127 -4.81 22.81 -2.89
N GLY A 128 -4.55 24.11 -2.74
CA GLY A 128 -3.35 24.62 -2.12
C GLY A 128 -2.21 24.92 -3.10
N PRO A 129 -1.06 25.43 -2.59
CA PRO A 129 0.01 25.99 -3.42
C PRO A 129 0.70 24.95 -4.33
N TYR A 130 0.61 23.68 -4.01
CA TYR A 130 1.29 22.60 -4.73
C TYR A 130 0.32 21.65 -5.48
N ALA A 131 -0.98 21.89 -5.43
CA ALA A 131 -2.01 20.99 -5.98
C ALA A 131 -1.77 20.58 -7.45
N HIS A 132 -1.24 21.50 -8.28
CA HIS A 132 -1.01 21.19 -9.71
C HIS A 132 0.37 20.60 -10.01
N ARG A 133 1.24 20.43 -9.00
CA ARG A 133 2.56 19.83 -9.22
C ARG A 133 2.40 18.34 -9.57
N PRO A 134 3.18 17.82 -10.52
CA PRO A 134 3.25 16.39 -10.71
C PRO A 134 3.79 15.72 -9.45
N ALA A 135 3.19 14.61 -9.07
CA ALA A 135 3.63 13.84 -7.93
C ALA A 135 3.64 12.34 -8.27
N TYR A 136 4.68 11.69 -7.85
CA TYR A 136 4.84 10.25 -7.74
C TYR A 136 5.30 9.94 -6.31
N ASP A 137 5.42 8.70 -5.98
CA ASP A 137 5.72 8.18 -4.65
C ASP A 137 6.83 8.94 -3.90
N THR A 138 8.02 9.07 -4.49
CA THR A 138 9.17 9.76 -3.87
C THR A 138 8.85 11.22 -3.51
N VAL A 139 8.01 11.89 -4.32
CA VAL A 139 7.58 13.28 -4.03
C VAL A 139 6.66 13.32 -2.81
N GLY A 140 5.74 12.37 -2.72
CA GLY A 140 4.86 12.20 -1.54
C GLY A 140 5.65 11.85 -0.29
N GLN A 141 6.62 10.92 -0.38
CA GLN A 141 7.51 10.58 0.72
C GLN A 141 8.35 11.79 1.19
N GLY A 142 8.91 12.54 0.25
CA GLY A 142 9.76 13.70 0.57
C GLY A 142 8.98 14.80 1.28
N LEU A 143 7.88 15.26 0.69
CA LEU A 143 7.05 16.33 1.26
C LEU A 143 6.30 15.87 2.51
N GLY A 144 5.92 14.60 2.60
CA GLY A 144 5.28 13.99 3.78
C GLY A 144 6.23 13.69 4.93
N GLY A 145 7.54 13.96 4.78
CA GLY A 145 8.54 13.85 5.85
C GLY A 145 9.20 12.47 5.98
N MET A 146 8.73 11.43 5.27
CA MET A 146 9.25 10.07 5.41
C MET A 146 10.72 9.95 5.04
N LEU A 147 11.15 10.59 3.95
CA LEU A 147 12.55 10.51 3.53
C LEU A 147 13.51 11.05 4.58
N SER A 148 13.11 12.02 5.41
CA SER A 148 13.96 12.53 6.48
C SER A 148 14.25 11.51 7.59
N LEU A 149 13.41 10.49 7.69
CA LEU A 149 13.55 9.38 8.66
C LEU A 149 14.22 8.14 8.07
N LEU A 150 14.38 8.08 6.75
CA LEU A 150 14.98 6.95 6.06
C LEU A 150 16.37 7.25 5.50
N LEU A 151 16.63 8.50 5.13
CA LEU A 151 17.86 8.92 4.47
C LEU A 151 18.87 9.48 5.45
N ASP A 152 20.15 9.24 5.14
CA ASP A 152 21.23 10.11 5.59
C ASP A 152 21.15 11.43 4.79
N ARG A 153 20.92 12.56 5.49
CA ARG A 153 20.78 13.88 4.85
C ARG A 153 22.10 14.41 4.28
N ASP A 154 23.23 13.95 4.81
CA ASP A 154 24.56 14.34 4.34
C ASP A 154 24.99 13.55 3.10
N ASN A 155 24.37 12.37 2.89
CA ASN A 155 24.57 11.54 1.70
C ASN A 155 23.24 10.96 1.21
N PRO A 156 22.33 11.79 0.67
CA PRO A 156 20.95 11.37 0.37
C PRO A 156 20.90 10.39 -0.82
N ARG A 157 20.39 9.19 -0.56
CA ARG A 157 20.09 8.18 -1.57
C ARG A 157 18.66 7.71 -1.37
N PRO A 158 17.79 7.81 -2.38
CA PRO A 158 16.42 7.29 -2.25
C PRO A 158 16.44 5.81 -1.90
N VAL A 159 15.61 5.42 -0.94
CA VAL A 159 15.52 4.06 -0.42
C VAL A 159 14.08 3.69 -0.16
N GLY A 160 13.80 2.41 -0.13
CA GLY A 160 12.50 1.85 0.21
C GLY A 160 11.56 1.69 -0.99
N PRO A 161 10.42 1.01 -0.75
CA PRO A 161 9.35 0.83 -1.71
C PRO A 161 8.47 2.09 -1.81
N ASN A 162 7.39 1.98 -2.58
CA ASN A 162 6.37 3.00 -2.83
C ASN A 162 5.44 3.25 -1.62
N TYR A 163 5.99 3.70 -0.51
CA TYR A 163 5.24 3.95 0.74
C TYR A 163 4.10 4.94 0.58
N SER A 164 4.36 6.07 -0.07
CA SER A 164 3.40 7.18 -0.17
C SER A 164 2.20 6.81 -1.04
N ASP A 165 2.44 6.11 -2.15
CA ASP A 165 1.38 5.56 -3.00
C ASP A 165 0.53 4.54 -2.24
N SER A 166 1.18 3.58 -1.58
CA SER A 166 0.50 2.52 -0.83
C SER A 166 -0.32 3.09 0.34
N LEU A 167 0.22 4.05 1.07
CA LEU A 167 -0.50 4.74 2.14
C LEU A 167 -1.68 5.56 1.61
N GLY A 168 -1.50 6.24 0.48
CA GLY A 168 -2.59 6.93 -0.21
C GLY A 168 -3.74 5.99 -0.55
N GLY A 169 -3.42 4.83 -1.10
CA GLY A 169 -4.40 3.78 -1.41
C GLY A 169 -5.08 3.21 -0.17
N LEU A 170 -4.30 2.90 0.87
CA LEU A 170 -4.81 2.36 2.13
C LEU A 170 -5.78 3.34 2.82
N PHE A 171 -5.40 4.62 2.96
CA PHE A 171 -6.28 5.64 3.53
C PHE A 171 -7.49 5.94 2.64
N GLY A 172 -7.34 5.85 1.32
CA GLY A 172 -8.47 5.91 0.39
C GLY A 172 -9.50 4.81 0.65
N ALA A 173 -9.04 3.55 0.77
CA ALA A 173 -9.91 2.43 1.09
C ALA A 173 -10.58 2.58 2.47
N ILE A 174 -9.84 2.98 3.51
CA ILE A 174 -10.39 3.28 4.84
C ILE A 174 -11.48 4.37 4.75
N GLY A 175 -11.22 5.44 3.98
CA GLY A 175 -12.18 6.50 3.78
C GLY A 175 -13.46 6.02 3.10
N VAL A 176 -13.35 5.14 2.09
CA VAL A 176 -14.51 4.51 1.43
C VAL A 176 -15.31 3.67 2.42
N LEU A 177 -14.67 2.83 3.23
CA LEU A 177 -15.33 2.01 4.25
C LEU A 177 -16.09 2.88 5.27
N GLY A 178 -15.46 3.95 5.74
CA GLY A 178 -16.11 4.94 6.61
C GLY A 178 -17.33 5.60 5.97
N ALA A 179 -17.23 5.95 4.68
CA ALA A 179 -18.33 6.57 3.94
C ALA A 179 -19.46 5.59 3.66
N LEU A 180 -19.17 4.32 3.37
CA LEU A 180 -20.17 3.25 3.24
C LEU A 180 -20.95 3.09 4.55
N HIS A 181 -20.25 3.00 5.68
CA HIS A 181 -20.89 2.91 6.99
C HIS A 181 -21.75 4.16 7.32
N ALA A 182 -21.24 5.35 7.02
CA ALA A 182 -22.00 6.60 7.22
C ALA A 182 -23.27 6.64 6.36
N ARG A 183 -23.20 6.13 5.12
CA ARG A 183 -24.30 6.07 4.16
C ARG A 183 -25.48 5.23 4.68
N GLU A 184 -25.24 4.17 5.44
CA GLU A 184 -26.31 3.34 6.03
C GLU A 184 -27.20 4.15 7.00
N ARG A 185 -26.65 5.17 7.65
CA ARG A 185 -27.38 6.03 8.57
C ARG A 185 -27.98 7.26 7.89
N THR A 186 -27.25 7.84 6.91
CA THR A 186 -27.62 9.12 6.28
C THR A 186 -28.46 8.96 5.00
N GLY A 187 -28.45 7.77 4.42
CA GLY A 187 -29.02 7.51 3.09
C GLY A 187 -28.24 8.14 1.94
N ARG A 188 -27.16 8.91 2.21
CA ARG A 188 -26.43 9.71 1.22
C ARG A 188 -24.97 9.28 1.12
N GLY A 189 -24.44 9.32 -0.11
CA GLY A 189 -23.03 9.27 -0.36
C GLY A 189 -22.31 10.58 -0.03
N GLN A 190 -21.00 10.59 -0.19
CA GLN A 190 -20.16 11.77 0.07
C GLN A 190 -18.85 11.71 -0.72
N CYS A 191 -18.18 12.85 -0.82
CA CYS A 191 -16.81 12.91 -1.30
C CYS A 191 -15.85 12.53 -0.17
N VAL A 192 -14.90 11.65 -0.48
CA VAL A 192 -13.77 11.26 0.35
C VAL A 192 -12.52 11.72 -0.37
N ALA A 193 -11.72 12.57 0.24
CA ALA A 193 -10.48 13.07 -0.35
C ALA A 193 -9.29 12.75 0.54
N THR A 194 -8.23 12.23 -0.06
CA THR A 194 -6.93 12.07 0.57
C THR A 194 -5.81 12.43 -0.41
N SER A 195 -4.59 12.50 0.08
CA SER A 195 -3.42 12.68 -0.77
C SER A 195 -2.26 11.83 -0.28
N MET A 196 -1.33 11.56 -1.18
CA MET A 196 -0.09 10.84 -0.83
C MET A 196 0.67 11.54 0.29
N VAL A 197 0.74 12.88 0.26
CA VAL A 197 1.39 13.68 1.31
C VAL A 197 0.65 13.56 2.65
N ALA A 198 -0.66 13.75 2.66
CA ALA A 198 -1.47 13.66 3.88
C ALA A 198 -1.43 12.25 4.48
N ALA A 199 -1.54 11.22 3.64
CA ALA A 199 -1.45 9.82 4.06
C ALA A 199 -0.08 9.49 4.66
N THR A 200 1.00 9.95 4.05
CA THR A 200 2.36 9.78 4.56
C THR A 200 2.54 10.48 5.91
N LEU A 201 2.11 11.72 6.04
CA LEU A 201 2.19 12.46 7.30
C LEU A 201 1.30 11.83 8.38
N GLY A 202 0.10 11.38 8.02
CA GLY A 202 -0.80 10.65 8.94
C GLY A 202 -0.21 9.33 9.45
N PHE A 203 0.53 8.62 8.63
CA PHE A 203 1.30 7.43 9.04
C PHE A 203 2.45 7.79 10.00
N LEU A 204 3.08 8.93 9.81
CA LEU A 204 4.18 9.43 10.63
C LEU A 204 3.72 10.22 11.87
N ILE A 205 2.55 9.94 12.40
CA ILE A 205 1.94 10.69 13.51
C ILE A 205 2.86 10.80 14.73
N ALA A 206 3.58 9.74 15.11
CA ALA A 206 4.45 9.75 16.29
C ALA A 206 5.66 10.69 16.13
N PRO A 207 6.54 10.55 15.12
CA PRO A 207 7.66 11.47 14.93
C PRO A 207 7.20 12.91 14.61
N ALA A 208 6.08 13.09 13.94
CA ALA A 208 5.52 14.42 13.71
C ALA A 208 5.08 15.09 15.02
N THR A 209 4.36 14.36 15.87
CA THR A 209 3.92 14.86 17.19
C THR A 209 5.12 15.17 18.10
N GLU A 210 6.14 14.32 18.11
CA GLU A 210 7.36 14.55 18.88
C GLU A 210 8.06 15.84 18.42
N CYS A 211 8.22 16.02 17.11
CA CYS A 211 8.80 17.24 16.55
C CYS A 211 7.99 18.51 16.92
N LEU A 212 6.67 18.47 16.81
CA LEU A 212 5.79 19.58 17.16
C LEU A 212 5.85 19.92 18.66
N ALA A 213 6.01 18.91 19.51
CA ALA A 213 6.05 19.09 20.96
C ALA A 213 7.42 19.57 21.48
N THR A 214 8.51 19.14 20.85
CA THR A 214 9.88 19.42 21.34
C THR A 214 10.62 20.47 20.54
N GLY A 215 10.21 20.72 19.30
CA GLY A 215 10.95 21.54 18.33
C GLY A 215 12.16 20.80 17.72
N GLU A 216 12.43 19.55 18.11
CA GLU A 216 13.55 18.76 17.61
C GLU A 216 13.11 17.87 16.45
N ALA A 217 13.80 17.97 15.30
CA ALA A 217 13.51 17.13 14.14
C ALA A 217 14.12 15.73 14.31
N PRO A 218 13.29 14.64 14.31
CA PRO A 218 13.82 13.29 14.35
C PRO A 218 14.53 12.93 13.04
N GLY A 219 15.56 12.09 13.14
CA GLY A 219 16.30 11.53 12.01
C GLY A 219 16.25 9.99 11.98
N PRO A 220 17.01 9.35 11.06
CA PRO A 220 16.96 7.90 10.83
C PRO A 220 17.23 7.04 12.07
N ILE A 221 18.10 7.50 12.96
CA ILE A 221 18.47 6.77 14.19
C ILE A 221 17.63 7.15 15.42
N SER A 222 16.73 8.14 15.33
CA SER A 222 15.94 8.61 16.49
C SER A 222 15.09 7.48 17.08
N ARG A 223 14.33 6.80 16.25
CA ARG A 223 13.49 5.66 16.69
C ARG A 223 14.32 4.45 17.13
N PRO A 224 15.33 3.96 16.36
CA PRO A 224 16.22 2.89 16.80
C PRO A 224 16.87 3.17 18.15
N ARG A 225 17.41 4.36 18.36
CA ARG A 225 18.00 4.79 19.64
C ARG A 225 16.98 4.76 20.78
N ALA A 226 15.79 5.28 20.56
CA ALA A 226 14.72 5.31 21.57
C ALA A 226 14.25 3.92 21.98
N SER A 227 14.09 3.02 21.01
CA SER A 227 13.63 1.64 21.23
C SER A 227 14.76 0.63 21.44
N GLN A 228 16.02 1.06 21.40
CA GLN A 228 17.19 0.19 21.50
C GLN A 228 17.12 -0.96 20.50
N THR A 229 16.90 -0.62 19.24
CA THR A 229 16.92 -1.55 18.11
C THR A 229 18.29 -1.53 17.49
N TYR A 230 18.89 -2.72 17.31
CA TYR A 230 20.22 -2.88 16.73
C TYR A 230 20.15 -3.87 15.57
N ALA A 231 20.96 -3.65 14.55
CA ALA A 231 21.11 -4.57 13.42
C ALA A 231 22.55 -5.01 13.29
N PHE A 232 22.74 -6.30 12.96
CA PHE A 232 24.03 -6.95 12.92
C PHE A 232 24.17 -7.80 11.65
N THR A 233 25.41 -8.20 11.38
CA THR A 233 25.73 -9.17 10.33
C THR A 233 26.54 -10.29 10.97
N GLY A 234 26.11 -11.54 10.78
CA GLY A 234 26.85 -12.72 11.22
C GLY A 234 28.12 -12.97 10.41
N SER A 235 28.92 -13.96 10.82
CA SER A 235 30.13 -14.36 10.10
C SER A 235 29.85 -14.92 8.70
N ASP A 236 28.62 -15.37 8.46
CA ASP A 236 28.10 -15.83 7.17
C ASP A 236 27.63 -14.69 6.24
N GLY A 237 27.75 -13.43 6.67
CA GLY A 237 27.31 -12.27 5.92
C GLY A 237 25.79 -12.02 5.98
N LEU A 238 25.02 -12.84 6.70
CA LEU A 238 23.57 -12.71 6.78
C LEU A 238 23.15 -11.75 7.89
N PRO A 239 22.25 -10.76 7.59
CA PRO A 239 21.86 -9.76 8.55
C PRO A 239 20.70 -10.22 9.45
N PHE A 240 20.65 -9.67 10.67
CA PHE A 240 19.56 -9.83 11.63
C PHE A 240 19.46 -8.60 12.55
N ALA A 241 18.35 -8.48 13.28
CA ALA A 241 18.11 -7.37 14.18
C ALA A 241 17.53 -7.83 15.51
N VAL A 242 17.73 -7.01 16.55
CA VAL A 242 17.12 -7.15 17.87
C VAL A 242 16.37 -5.90 18.26
N HIS A 243 15.30 -6.03 19.05
CA HIS A 243 14.50 -4.92 19.53
C HIS A 243 14.28 -5.03 21.04
N LEU A 244 15.08 -4.31 21.83
CA LEU A 244 15.05 -4.44 23.30
C LEU A 244 13.92 -3.65 23.96
N SER A 245 13.43 -2.59 23.32
CA SER A 245 12.41 -1.70 23.89
C SER A 245 12.77 -1.20 25.31
N SER A 246 11.90 -1.41 26.31
CA SER A 246 12.06 -0.90 27.68
C SER A 246 12.32 -1.94 28.76
N PRO A 247 11.90 -3.24 28.64
CA PRO A 247 12.10 -4.22 29.70
C PRO A 247 13.59 -4.50 29.94
N PRO A 248 14.11 -4.41 31.20
CA PRO A 248 15.51 -4.70 31.50
C PRO A 248 15.96 -6.10 31.08
N LYS A 249 15.06 -7.08 31.19
CA LYS A 249 15.34 -8.50 30.85
C LYS A 249 15.89 -8.70 29.43
N PHE A 250 15.46 -7.89 28.47
CA PHE A 250 15.91 -7.99 27.07
C PHE A 250 17.36 -7.53 26.88
N TRP A 251 17.78 -6.52 27.65
CA TRP A 251 19.18 -6.12 27.68
C TRP A 251 20.05 -7.21 28.33
N GLU A 252 19.62 -7.72 29.49
CA GLU A 252 20.34 -8.79 30.18
C GLU A 252 20.42 -10.06 29.32
N GLY A 253 19.31 -10.44 28.67
CA GLY A 253 19.23 -11.56 27.74
C GLY A 253 20.18 -11.38 26.56
N LEU A 254 20.22 -10.20 25.94
CA LEU A 254 21.15 -9.90 24.84
C LEU A 254 22.62 -10.06 25.28
N CYS A 255 22.98 -9.54 26.46
CA CYS A 255 24.36 -9.68 26.99
C CYS A 255 24.74 -11.14 27.23
N LYS A 256 23.82 -11.95 27.77
CA LYS A 256 24.00 -13.39 27.98
C LYS A 256 24.10 -14.14 26.65
N ALA A 257 23.19 -13.87 25.71
CA ALA A 257 23.22 -14.47 24.38
C ALA A 257 24.54 -14.15 23.65
N ALA A 258 25.00 -12.90 23.77
CA ALA A 258 26.28 -12.47 23.21
C ALA A 258 27.52 -13.09 23.92
N GLY A 259 27.35 -13.68 25.09
CA GLY A 259 28.47 -14.21 25.89
C GLY A 259 29.27 -13.13 26.63
N HIS A 260 28.69 -11.95 26.81
CA HIS A 260 29.32 -10.78 27.42
C HIS A 260 28.46 -10.20 28.58
N PRO A 261 28.23 -11.01 29.65
CA PRO A 261 27.40 -10.57 30.78
C PRO A 261 27.97 -9.36 31.52
N GLU A 262 29.28 -9.08 31.43
CA GLU A 262 29.92 -7.92 32.00
C GLU A 262 29.36 -6.58 31.45
N LEU A 263 28.78 -6.56 30.27
CA LEU A 263 28.15 -5.38 29.70
C LEU A 263 26.90 -4.93 30.49
N ILE A 264 26.31 -5.82 31.28
CA ILE A 264 25.12 -5.49 32.09
C ILE A 264 25.44 -4.43 33.13
N ASP A 265 26.64 -4.52 33.76
CA ASP A 265 27.10 -3.61 34.80
C ASP A 265 28.07 -2.54 34.29
N ASP A 266 28.39 -2.53 33.00
CA ASP A 266 29.21 -1.47 32.41
C ASP A 266 28.55 -0.10 32.59
N PRO A 267 29.19 0.87 33.27
CA PRO A 267 28.62 2.19 33.53
C PRO A 267 28.11 2.93 32.29
N ARG A 268 28.68 2.64 31.12
CA ARG A 268 28.27 3.23 29.84
C ARG A 268 26.92 2.70 29.35
N PHE A 269 26.47 1.52 29.82
CA PHE A 269 25.32 0.79 29.28
C PHE A 269 24.34 0.30 30.35
N LYS A 270 24.63 0.51 31.62
CA LYS A 270 23.92 -0.03 32.77
C LYS A 270 22.43 0.33 32.76
N THR A 271 22.09 1.59 32.58
CA THR A 271 20.70 2.03 32.48
C THR A 271 20.26 2.17 31.02
N ARG A 272 18.94 2.10 30.79
CA ARG A 272 18.36 2.37 29.45
C ARG A 272 18.80 3.76 28.94
N ASN A 273 18.87 4.75 29.83
CA ASN A 273 19.26 6.10 29.43
C ASN A 273 20.73 6.18 29.03
N ASP A 274 21.62 5.44 29.73
CA ASP A 274 23.03 5.37 29.36
C ASP A 274 23.20 4.69 27.99
N ARG A 275 22.48 3.60 27.72
CA ARG A 275 22.48 2.95 26.39
C ARG A 275 21.96 3.87 25.28
N ARG A 276 20.93 4.69 25.57
CA ARG A 276 20.44 5.69 24.59
C ARG A 276 21.50 6.77 24.30
N LYS A 277 22.20 7.25 25.32
CA LYS A 277 23.27 8.24 25.16
C LYS A 277 24.46 7.67 24.38
N ASN A 278 24.81 6.40 24.63
CA ASN A 278 25.97 5.73 24.05
C ASN A 278 25.56 4.77 22.91
N TYR A 279 24.43 5.00 22.26
CA TYR A 279 23.82 4.08 21.29
C TYR A 279 24.79 3.64 20.19
N GLU A 280 25.47 4.57 19.54
CA GLU A 280 26.39 4.27 18.44
C GLU A 280 27.65 3.50 18.91
N GLY A 281 28.15 3.83 20.11
CA GLY A 281 29.25 3.10 20.72
C GLY A 281 28.88 1.66 21.05
N LEU A 282 27.70 1.45 21.61
CA LEU A 282 27.15 0.11 21.90
C LEU A 282 26.91 -0.69 20.62
N GLN A 283 26.31 -0.07 19.58
CA GLN A 283 26.11 -0.70 18.27
C GLN A 283 27.42 -1.25 17.69
N LYS A 284 28.51 -0.47 17.78
CA LYS A 284 29.84 -0.90 17.28
C LYS A 284 30.38 -2.10 18.05
N ILE A 285 30.28 -2.08 19.40
CA ILE A 285 30.72 -3.19 20.25
C ILE A 285 29.94 -4.46 19.91
N LEU A 286 28.60 -4.39 19.93
CA LEU A 286 27.76 -5.53 19.62
C LEU A 286 27.98 -6.05 18.19
N ALA A 287 28.12 -5.16 17.22
CA ALA A 287 28.39 -5.54 15.84
C ALA A 287 29.73 -6.29 15.68
N THR A 288 30.74 -5.97 16.48
CA THR A 288 32.01 -6.70 16.49
C THR A 288 31.80 -8.11 17.04
N ILE A 289 31.11 -8.25 18.16
CA ILE A 289 30.81 -9.55 18.78
C ILE A 289 30.00 -10.44 17.82
N MET A 290 28.96 -9.88 17.20
CA MET A 290 28.03 -10.64 16.36
C MET A 290 28.67 -11.14 15.04
N ARG A 291 29.84 -10.66 14.66
CA ARG A 291 30.59 -11.14 13.50
C ARG A 291 31.32 -12.47 13.73
N ASP A 292 31.44 -12.96 14.97
CA ASP A 292 32.21 -14.15 15.28
C ASP A 292 31.50 -15.47 14.92
N LYS A 293 30.17 -15.44 14.82
CA LYS A 293 29.37 -16.64 14.55
C LYS A 293 28.33 -16.35 13.45
N PRO A 294 27.83 -17.41 12.77
CA PRO A 294 26.81 -17.26 11.76
C PRO A 294 25.47 -16.78 12.37
N ARG A 295 24.61 -16.18 11.53
CA ARG A 295 23.28 -15.69 11.94
C ARG A 295 22.49 -16.73 12.72
N SER A 296 22.40 -17.98 12.24
CA SER A 296 21.65 -19.06 12.90
C SER A 296 22.04 -19.27 14.36
N TYR A 297 23.37 -19.27 14.65
CA TYR A 297 23.88 -19.39 16.02
C TYR A 297 23.34 -18.27 16.93
N TRP A 298 23.30 -17.03 16.44
CA TRP A 298 22.81 -15.90 17.23
C TRP A 298 21.31 -15.98 17.45
N LEU A 299 20.52 -16.36 16.43
CA LEU A 299 19.07 -16.46 16.55
C LEU A 299 18.68 -17.51 17.60
N GLU A 300 19.31 -18.68 17.60
CA GLU A 300 19.09 -19.73 18.61
C GLU A 300 19.38 -19.23 20.04
N ARG A 301 20.46 -18.50 20.25
CA ARG A 301 20.83 -17.96 21.56
C ARG A 301 19.90 -16.82 22.01
N LEU A 302 19.47 -15.96 21.09
CA LEU A 302 18.52 -14.90 21.39
C LEU A 302 17.15 -15.47 21.77
N GLU A 303 16.72 -16.53 21.08
CA GLU A 303 15.50 -17.27 21.42
C GLU A 303 15.57 -17.89 22.82
N ALA A 304 16.67 -18.56 23.15
CA ALA A 304 16.88 -19.18 24.46
C ALA A 304 16.84 -18.15 25.62
N GLU A 305 17.24 -16.91 25.38
CA GLU A 305 17.22 -15.82 26.38
C GLU A 305 15.96 -14.94 26.26
N ASP A 306 14.94 -15.34 25.49
CA ASP A 306 13.67 -14.61 25.29
C ASP A 306 13.88 -13.14 24.85
N VAL A 307 14.86 -12.90 23.98
CA VAL A 307 15.15 -11.56 23.41
C VAL A 307 14.39 -11.40 22.10
N PRO A 308 13.64 -10.32 21.87
CA PRO A 308 13.01 -10.07 20.58
C PRO A 308 14.04 -9.87 19.47
N PHE A 309 14.00 -10.73 18.47
CA PHE A 309 14.89 -10.70 17.31
C PHE A 309 14.16 -11.01 16.02
N THR A 310 14.83 -10.73 14.90
CA THR A 310 14.36 -11.14 13.57
C THR A 310 15.54 -11.31 12.62
N PRO A 311 15.55 -12.34 11.75
CA PRO A 311 16.40 -12.29 10.57
C PRO A 311 15.94 -11.13 9.66
N ILE A 312 16.87 -10.53 8.93
CA ILE A 312 16.54 -9.54 7.88
C ILE A 312 16.60 -10.29 6.56
N TYR A 313 15.43 -10.71 6.09
CA TYR A 313 15.29 -11.47 4.86
C TYR A 313 15.22 -10.56 3.63
N ASN A 314 15.78 -10.99 2.52
CA ASN A 314 15.36 -10.50 1.21
C ASN A 314 14.04 -11.15 0.80
N MET A 315 13.41 -10.68 -0.29
CA MET A 315 12.10 -11.16 -0.71
C MET A 315 12.07 -12.64 -1.12
N ALA A 316 13.19 -13.23 -1.54
CA ALA A 316 13.26 -14.66 -1.85
C ALA A 316 13.35 -15.51 -0.57
N GLU A 317 14.21 -15.12 0.37
CA GLU A 317 14.35 -15.79 1.67
C GLU A 317 13.04 -15.73 2.47
N LEU A 318 12.29 -14.63 2.37
CA LEU A 318 11.04 -14.44 3.10
C LEU A 318 10.04 -15.58 2.84
N PHE A 319 9.87 -16.00 1.58
CA PHE A 319 8.90 -17.03 1.21
C PHE A 319 9.34 -18.46 1.55
N GLU A 320 10.62 -18.65 1.92
CA GLU A 320 11.14 -19.93 2.45
C GLU A 320 10.97 -20.03 3.98
N ASP A 321 10.59 -18.96 4.67
CA ASP A 321 10.43 -18.96 6.12
C ASP A 321 9.20 -19.79 6.54
N PRO A 322 9.35 -20.74 7.51
CA PRO A 322 8.26 -21.61 7.93
C PRO A 322 7.04 -20.88 8.49
N HIS A 323 7.22 -19.73 9.14
CA HIS A 323 6.11 -18.96 9.68
C HIS A 323 5.34 -18.25 8.57
N ILE A 324 6.04 -17.69 7.59
CA ILE A 324 5.41 -17.07 6.41
C ILE A 324 4.63 -18.11 5.59
N GLN A 325 5.19 -19.32 5.43
CA GLN A 325 4.49 -20.44 4.79
C GLN A 325 3.26 -20.88 5.59
N HIS A 326 3.39 -20.99 6.92
CA HIS A 326 2.25 -21.29 7.79
C HIS A 326 1.14 -20.25 7.70
N MET A 327 1.48 -18.98 7.61
CA MET A 327 0.50 -17.88 7.40
C MET A 327 -0.19 -17.95 6.04
N GLY A 328 0.30 -18.74 5.09
CA GLY A 328 -0.24 -18.83 3.74
C GLY A 328 -0.24 -17.50 3.00
N MET A 329 0.78 -16.66 3.22
CA MET A 329 0.85 -15.32 2.63
C MET A 329 1.08 -15.34 1.13
N GLU A 330 1.72 -16.39 0.60
CA GLU A 330 1.82 -16.59 -0.84
C GLU A 330 0.56 -17.27 -1.37
N ILE A 331 0.00 -16.76 -2.46
CA ILE A 331 -1.10 -17.38 -3.19
C ILE A 331 -0.75 -17.54 -4.66
N LYS A 332 -1.36 -18.53 -5.27
CA LYS A 332 -1.29 -18.83 -6.70
C LYS A 332 -2.63 -18.54 -7.35
N ILE A 333 -2.63 -17.72 -8.38
CA ILE A 333 -3.81 -17.39 -9.20
C ILE A 333 -3.62 -18.02 -10.57
N ASP A 334 -4.42 -19.04 -10.88
CA ASP A 334 -4.35 -19.71 -12.17
C ASP A 334 -4.89 -18.81 -13.28
N ARG A 335 -4.27 -18.88 -14.46
CA ARG A 335 -4.68 -18.13 -15.67
C ARG A 335 -4.87 -19.10 -16.81
N GLU A 336 -5.92 -18.89 -17.59
CA GLU A 336 -6.12 -19.66 -18.82
C GLU A 336 -5.02 -19.33 -19.84
N LYS A 337 -4.35 -20.35 -20.37
CA LYS A 337 -3.32 -20.25 -21.43
C LYS A 337 -2.05 -19.44 -21.05
N ARG A 338 -1.86 -19.05 -19.79
CA ARG A 338 -0.67 -18.35 -19.30
C ARG A 338 -0.14 -18.96 -18.01
N PRO A 339 1.15 -18.73 -17.66
CA PRO A 339 1.65 -19.13 -16.35
C PRO A 339 0.82 -18.50 -15.23
N ALA A 340 0.62 -19.25 -14.15
CA ALA A 340 -0.08 -18.74 -12.98
C ALA A 340 0.69 -17.57 -12.34
N ILE A 341 -0.04 -16.66 -11.74
CA ILE A 341 0.53 -15.54 -10.98
C ILE A 341 0.76 -16.01 -9.54
N ARG A 342 1.98 -15.84 -9.04
CA ARG A 342 2.28 -15.94 -7.61
C ARG A 342 2.26 -14.52 -7.03
N THR A 343 1.55 -14.32 -5.95
CA THR A 343 1.39 -13.00 -5.31
C THR A 343 1.08 -13.15 -3.82
N VAL A 344 0.94 -12.02 -3.12
CA VAL A 344 0.63 -11.98 -1.69
C VAL A 344 -0.88 -11.89 -1.50
N ARG A 345 -1.44 -12.70 -0.60
CA ARG A 345 -2.87 -12.66 -0.27
C ARG A 345 -3.26 -11.37 0.46
N PHE A 346 -4.56 -11.09 0.51
CA PHE A 346 -5.09 -10.06 1.39
C PHE A 346 -4.78 -10.37 2.87
N PRO A 347 -4.23 -9.42 3.65
CA PRO A 347 -3.67 -9.71 4.97
C PRO A 347 -4.70 -9.74 6.11
N ILE A 348 -6.00 -9.64 5.81
CA ILE A 348 -7.07 -9.64 6.83
C ILE A 348 -7.90 -10.91 6.67
N ASP A 349 -8.11 -11.61 7.77
CA ASP A 349 -9.00 -12.77 7.85
C ASP A 349 -10.29 -12.38 8.57
N TYR A 350 -11.43 -12.65 7.95
CA TYR A 350 -12.76 -12.47 8.52
C TYR A 350 -13.36 -13.82 8.89
N SER A 351 -13.89 -13.97 10.11
CA SER A 351 -14.43 -15.25 10.60
C SER A 351 -15.66 -15.72 9.82
N ASP A 352 -16.53 -14.79 9.42
CA ASP A 352 -17.85 -15.12 8.86
C ASP A 352 -18.01 -14.71 7.38
N THR A 353 -17.23 -13.75 6.93
CA THR A 353 -17.25 -13.19 5.57
C THR A 353 -15.85 -13.21 4.98
N PRO A 354 -15.30 -14.38 4.65
CA PRO A 354 -13.92 -14.50 4.20
C PRO A 354 -13.64 -13.64 2.96
N SER A 355 -12.37 -13.25 2.80
CA SER A 355 -11.90 -12.52 1.63
C SER A 355 -12.30 -13.24 0.34
N ALA A 356 -12.57 -12.48 -0.71
CA ALA A 356 -12.87 -13.05 -2.02
C ALA A 356 -11.69 -13.89 -2.53
N HIS A 357 -11.98 -14.99 -3.24
CA HIS A 357 -10.93 -15.70 -3.96
C HIS A 357 -10.40 -14.79 -5.07
N PRO A 358 -9.10 -14.54 -5.11
CA PRO A 358 -8.53 -13.64 -6.11
C PRO A 358 -8.66 -14.25 -7.52
N ALA A 359 -9.35 -13.53 -8.40
CA ALA A 359 -9.32 -13.79 -9.83
C ALA A 359 -8.09 -13.11 -10.46
N PRO A 360 -7.61 -13.58 -11.64
CA PRO A 360 -6.52 -12.91 -12.33
C PRO A 360 -6.88 -11.45 -12.69
N PRO A 361 -5.88 -10.57 -12.84
CA PRO A 361 -6.12 -9.24 -13.37
C PRO A 361 -6.66 -9.33 -14.81
N PRO A 362 -7.62 -8.45 -15.19
CA PRO A 362 -8.26 -8.54 -16.49
C PRO A 362 -7.35 -8.06 -17.63
N GLU A 363 -7.58 -8.60 -18.83
CA GLU A 363 -7.07 -8.00 -20.06
C GLU A 363 -7.77 -6.66 -20.33
N LEU A 364 -7.17 -5.80 -21.16
CA LEU A 364 -7.74 -4.51 -21.50
C LEU A 364 -9.09 -4.67 -22.21
N GLY A 365 -10.16 -4.14 -21.60
CA GLY A 365 -11.51 -4.22 -22.15
C GLY A 365 -12.13 -5.62 -22.17
N GLU A 366 -11.57 -6.57 -21.43
CA GLU A 366 -12.04 -7.95 -21.37
C GLU A 366 -13.54 -8.08 -21.13
N HIS A 367 -14.08 -7.17 -20.30
CA HIS A 367 -15.49 -7.22 -19.88
C HIS A 367 -16.38 -6.19 -20.59
N ASN A 368 -15.92 -5.61 -21.74
CA ASN A 368 -16.69 -4.61 -22.47
C ASN A 368 -18.11 -5.09 -22.80
N ALA A 369 -18.26 -6.31 -23.35
CA ALA A 369 -19.55 -6.84 -23.74
C ALA A 369 -20.48 -7.04 -22.56
N GLU A 370 -20.01 -7.71 -21.51
CA GLU A 370 -20.77 -8.00 -20.28
C GLU A 370 -21.27 -6.70 -19.62
N ILE A 371 -20.36 -5.72 -19.43
CA ILE A 371 -20.68 -4.49 -18.72
C ILE A 371 -21.63 -3.61 -19.55
N LEU A 372 -21.42 -3.54 -20.86
CA LEU A 372 -22.29 -2.74 -21.74
C LEU A 372 -23.68 -3.35 -21.86
N GLN A 373 -23.81 -4.67 -21.99
CA GLN A 373 -25.09 -5.35 -21.97
C GLN A 373 -25.87 -5.10 -20.66
N ALA A 374 -25.18 -5.09 -19.51
CA ALA A 374 -25.80 -4.80 -18.21
C ALA A 374 -26.38 -3.38 -18.10
N VAL A 375 -25.97 -2.46 -19.00
CA VAL A 375 -26.52 -1.09 -19.10
C VAL A 375 -27.33 -0.85 -20.37
N GLY A 376 -27.70 -1.93 -21.09
CA GLY A 376 -28.69 -1.91 -22.14
C GLY A 376 -28.17 -1.76 -23.58
N TYR A 377 -26.87 -1.95 -23.79
CA TYR A 377 -26.29 -1.98 -25.15
C TYR A 377 -26.33 -3.39 -25.73
N ASP A 378 -26.78 -3.51 -26.96
CA ASP A 378 -26.74 -4.77 -27.72
C ASP A 378 -25.41 -4.96 -28.47
N GLU A 379 -25.24 -6.13 -29.12
CA GLU A 379 -24.01 -6.46 -29.84
C GLU A 379 -23.75 -5.53 -31.04
N GLN A 380 -24.80 -5.06 -31.74
CA GLN A 380 -24.68 -4.16 -32.87
C GLN A 380 -24.20 -2.77 -32.40
N GLN A 381 -24.75 -2.28 -31.31
CA GLN A 381 -24.34 -1.04 -30.69
C GLN A 381 -22.87 -1.12 -30.17
N LEU A 382 -22.49 -2.25 -29.58
CA LEU A 382 -21.12 -2.48 -29.16
C LEU A 382 -20.14 -2.44 -30.34
N ALA A 383 -20.48 -3.09 -31.45
CA ALA A 383 -19.67 -3.05 -32.68
C ALA A 383 -19.47 -1.60 -33.17
N GLY A 384 -20.56 -0.82 -33.23
CA GLY A 384 -20.50 0.59 -33.63
C GLY A 384 -19.68 1.47 -32.66
N LEU A 385 -19.69 1.18 -31.34
CA LEU A 385 -18.85 1.88 -30.35
C LEU A 385 -17.35 1.55 -30.55
N LYS A 386 -17.03 0.30 -30.89
CA LYS A 386 -15.64 -0.12 -31.21
C LYS A 386 -15.13 0.57 -32.48
N GLU A 387 -15.91 0.59 -33.56
CA GLU A 387 -15.55 1.26 -34.82
C GLU A 387 -15.25 2.75 -34.63
N LYS A 388 -15.99 3.40 -33.72
CA LYS A 388 -15.80 4.81 -33.37
C LYS A 388 -14.66 5.05 -32.38
N GLY A 389 -14.02 4.01 -31.85
CA GLY A 389 -12.99 4.12 -30.81
C GLY A 389 -13.50 4.67 -29.48
N VAL A 390 -14.77 4.43 -29.16
CA VAL A 390 -15.39 4.77 -27.86
C VAL A 390 -15.04 3.74 -26.80
N VAL A 391 -14.99 2.47 -27.22
CA VAL A 391 -14.64 1.31 -26.37
C VAL A 391 -13.57 0.46 -27.02
#